data_ff98b17ed1865d4c2cb2b7415f749495
#
_entry.id   ff98b17ed1865d4c2cb2b7415f749495
#
_cell.length_a   1.000
_cell.length_b   1.000
_cell.length_c   1.000
_cell.angle_alpha   90.00
_cell.angle_beta   90.00
_cell.angle_gamma   90.00
#
_symmetry.space_group_name_H-M   'P 1'
#
loop_
_entity.id
_entity.type
_entity.pdbx_description
1 polymer ?
#
loop_
_entity_poly.entity_id
_entity_poly.type
_entity_poly.pdbx_seq_one_letter_code
_entity_poly.pdbx_strand_id
1 'polypeptide(L)'
;MFEYDDHIKIQQLPLFKKGLEIVELVRQIADLISDDDDHLKFVKEFMLEDAYMLTSKIANAEGGDLYDIRMENAAIIRKSARDLMLQNHSLEMFGFEYVEYYSMVRDLIEEYRLLFLDWVAGFDKWNYTVDNWGLFNPPGVGPFDIGPDYNGDDF
;
A
#
# COMPACT_ATOMS: atom_id res chain seq x y z
N MET A 1 -20.52 2.52 -5.48
CA MET A 1 -20.31 1.63 -6.63
C MET A 1 -19.16 2.17 -7.48
N PHE A 2 -18.21 1.33 -7.81
CA PHE A 2 -17.10 1.66 -8.69
C PHE A 2 -17.60 1.81 -10.13
N GLU A 3 -17.46 2.99 -10.71
CA GLU A 3 -17.76 3.20 -12.12
C GLU A 3 -16.53 2.85 -12.98
N TYR A 4 -16.76 2.50 -14.23
CA TYR A 4 -15.70 2.18 -15.18
C TYR A 4 -14.64 3.29 -15.29
N ASP A 5 -15.08 4.56 -15.21
CA ASP A 5 -14.22 5.72 -15.24
C ASP A 5 -13.27 5.79 -14.03
N ASP A 6 -13.67 5.28 -12.86
CA ASP A 6 -12.83 5.27 -11.66
C ASP A 6 -11.66 4.31 -11.82
N HIS A 7 -11.87 3.16 -12.45
CA HIS A 7 -10.78 2.23 -12.78
C HIS A 7 -9.74 2.86 -13.69
N ILE A 8 -10.18 3.62 -14.70
CA ILE A 8 -9.29 4.31 -15.63
C ILE A 8 -8.48 5.37 -14.88
N LYS A 9 -9.12 6.14 -13.98
CA LYS A 9 -8.46 7.18 -13.18
C LYS A 9 -7.37 6.58 -12.27
N ILE A 10 -7.67 5.47 -11.60
CA ILE A 10 -6.70 4.77 -10.74
C ILE A 10 -5.49 4.33 -11.55
N GLN A 11 -5.69 3.73 -12.71
CA GLN A 11 -4.63 3.28 -13.61
C GLN A 11 -3.77 4.43 -14.15
N GLN A 12 -4.28 5.67 -14.13
CA GLN A 12 -3.55 6.88 -14.52
C GLN A 12 -2.69 7.47 -13.40
N LEU A 13 -2.93 7.09 -12.14
CA LEU A 13 -2.16 7.61 -11.00
C LEU A 13 -0.68 7.22 -11.12
N PRO A 14 0.24 8.19 -11.01
CA PRO A 14 1.69 7.89 -11.04
C PRO A 14 2.11 6.84 -10.01
N LEU A 15 1.54 6.89 -8.81
CA LEU A 15 1.80 5.91 -7.75
C LEU A 15 1.38 4.49 -8.16
N PHE A 16 0.21 4.34 -8.78
CA PHE A 16 -0.28 3.06 -9.26
C PHE A 16 0.63 2.50 -10.37
N LYS A 17 1.02 3.34 -11.32
CA LYS A 17 1.92 2.96 -12.41
C LYS A 17 3.28 2.49 -11.86
N LYS A 18 3.83 3.20 -10.88
CA LYS A 18 5.08 2.80 -10.24
C LYS A 18 4.92 1.48 -9.48
N GLY A 19 3.78 1.28 -8.82
CA GLY A 19 3.44 0.01 -8.18
C GLY A 19 3.42 -1.15 -9.17
N LEU A 20 2.86 -0.97 -10.36
CA LEU A 20 2.88 -1.98 -11.43
C LEU A 20 4.30 -2.31 -11.89
N GLU A 21 5.18 -1.31 -12.01
CA GLU A 21 6.59 -1.54 -12.34
C GLU A 21 7.27 -2.42 -11.28
N ILE A 22 7.00 -2.14 -10.00
CA ILE A 22 7.54 -2.96 -8.89
C ILE A 22 7.00 -4.39 -8.95
N VAL A 23 5.70 -4.57 -9.16
CA VAL A 23 5.09 -5.90 -9.30
C VAL A 23 5.77 -6.70 -10.42
N GLU A 24 5.95 -6.09 -11.58
CA GLU A 24 6.57 -6.77 -12.72
C GLU A 24 8.02 -7.16 -12.45
N LEU A 25 8.80 -6.27 -11.85
CA LEU A 25 10.19 -6.56 -11.50
C LEU A 25 10.30 -7.65 -10.44
N VAL A 26 9.46 -7.59 -9.41
CA VAL A 26 9.42 -8.61 -8.35
C VAL A 26 9.03 -9.98 -8.92
N ARG A 27 8.08 -10.02 -9.85
CA ARG A 27 7.70 -11.26 -10.54
C ARG A 27 8.86 -11.86 -11.32
N GLN A 28 9.61 -11.04 -12.04
CA GLN A 28 10.79 -11.47 -12.79
C GLN A 28 11.87 -12.05 -11.86
N ILE A 29 12.12 -11.40 -10.73
CA ILE A 29 13.08 -11.90 -9.73
C ILE A 29 12.55 -13.18 -9.08
N ALA A 30 11.26 -13.22 -8.73
CA ALA A 30 10.62 -14.40 -8.15
C ALA A 30 10.71 -15.63 -9.06
N ASP A 31 10.63 -15.44 -10.38
CA ASP A 31 10.76 -16.52 -11.36
C ASP A 31 12.17 -17.14 -11.38
N LEU A 32 13.19 -16.43 -10.86
CA LEU A 32 14.53 -16.96 -10.70
C LEU A 32 14.70 -17.81 -9.43
N ILE A 33 13.72 -17.83 -8.55
CA ILE A 33 13.74 -18.58 -7.30
C ILE A 33 13.13 -19.95 -7.54
N SER A 34 13.92 -21.02 -7.28
CA SER A 34 13.44 -22.38 -7.37
C SER A 34 12.45 -22.70 -6.22
N ASP A 35 11.39 -23.44 -6.53
CA ASP A 35 10.45 -23.96 -5.51
C ASP A 35 11.03 -25.14 -4.70
N ASP A 36 12.22 -25.64 -5.07
CA ASP A 36 12.88 -26.73 -4.39
C ASP A 36 13.55 -26.32 -3.07
N ASP A 37 13.79 -25.03 -2.85
CA ASP A 37 14.28 -24.48 -1.58
C ASP A 37 13.08 -23.94 -0.78
N ASP A 38 12.73 -24.61 0.31
CA ASP A 38 11.56 -24.24 1.11
C ASP A 38 11.68 -22.83 1.73
N HIS A 39 12.86 -22.40 2.15
CA HIS A 39 13.08 -21.08 2.71
C HIS A 39 12.93 -19.99 1.65
N LEU A 40 13.56 -20.15 0.51
CA LEU A 40 13.46 -19.18 -0.60
C LEU A 40 12.05 -19.16 -1.18
N LYS A 41 11.33 -20.27 -1.18
CA LYS A 41 9.93 -20.33 -1.59
C LYS A 41 9.05 -19.44 -0.71
N PHE A 42 9.22 -19.46 0.62
CA PHE A 42 8.50 -18.57 1.52
C PHE A 42 8.83 -17.09 1.26
N VAL A 43 10.11 -16.76 1.08
CA VAL A 43 10.53 -15.39 0.74
C VAL A 43 9.88 -14.93 -0.56
N LYS A 44 9.87 -15.78 -1.57
CA LYS A 44 9.20 -15.53 -2.87
C LYS A 44 7.71 -15.20 -2.69
N GLU A 45 6.99 -15.99 -1.89
CA GLU A 45 5.56 -15.79 -1.63
C GLU A 45 5.32 -14.44 -0.93
N PHE A 46 6.10 -14.10 0.09
CA PHE A 46 6.01 -12.80 0.77
C PHE A 46 6.34 -11.63 -0.14
N MET A 47 7.37 -11.75 -0.97
CA MET A 47 7.72 -10.71 -1.95
C MET A 47 6.58 -10.40 -2.91
N LEU A 48 5.96 -11.44 -3.44
CA LEU A 48 4.84 -11.31 -4.38
C LEU A 48 3.62 -10.69 -3.69
N GLU A 49 3.29 -11.14 -2.50
CA GLU A 49 2.17 -10.60 -1.72
C GLU A 49 2.38 -9.11 -1.41
N ASP A 50 3.56 -8.75 -0.90
CA ASP A 50 3.88 -7.35 -0.59
C ASP A 50 3.86 -6.46 -1.84
N ALA A 51 4.38 -6.94 -2.96
CA ALA A 51 4.35 -6.20 -4.21
C ALA A 51 2.91 -5.93 -4.68
N TYR A 52 2.02 -6.92 -4.60
CA TYR A 52 0.61 -6.74 -4.97
C TYR A 52 -0.12 -5.74 -4.08
N MET A 53 0.24 -5.63 -2.80
CA MET A 53 -0.34 -4.62 -1.89
C MET A 53 -0.07 -3.19 -2.36
N LEU A 54 1.04 -2.95 -3.05
CA LEU A 54 1.42 -1.63 -3.55
C LEU A 54 0.51 -1.10 -4.65
N THR A 55 -0.33 -1.93 -5.23
CA THR A 55 -1.33 -1.52 -6.23
C THR A 55 -2.74 -1.73 -5.73
N SER A 56 -3.05 -2.90 -5.18
CA SER A 56 -4.42 -3.24 -4.75
C SER A 56 -4.94 -2.31 -3.66
N LYS A 57 -4.08 -1.88 -2.73
CA LYS A 57 -4.48 -0.99 -1.64
C LYS A 57 -4.66 0.47 -2.08
N ILE A 58 -4.01 0.89 -3.15
CA ILE A 58 -4.32 2.18 -3.80
C ILE A 58 -5.75 2.14 -4.36
N ALA A 59 -6.10 1.08 -5.06
CA ALA A 59 -7.44 0.92 -5.61
C ALA A 59 -8.51 0.91 -4.51
N ASN A 60 -8.25 0.23 -3.40
CA ASN A 60 -9.16 0.23 -2.25
C ASN A 60 -9.31 1.62 -1.62
N ALA A 61 -8.22 2.38 -1.48
CA ALA A 61 -8.25 3.73 -0.94
C ALA A 61 -9.01 4.70 -1.85
N GLU A 62 -8.83 4.58 -3.17
CA GLU A 62 -9.50 5.43 -4.16
C GLU A 62 -10.98 5.08 -4.37
N GLY A 63 -11.44 3.94 -3.82
CA GLY A 63 -12.84 3.53 -3.87
C GLY A 63 -13.79 4.35 -3.01
N GLY A 64 -13.26 5.27 -2.19
CA GLY A 64 -14.03 6.18 -1.34
C GLY A 64 -13.19 7.33 -0.84
N ASP A 65 -13.84 8.32 -0.21
CA ASP A 65 -13.18 9.54 0.23
C ASP A 65 -12.92 9.61 1.74
N LEU A 66 -13.37 8.62 2.51
CA LEU A 66 -13.23 8.63 3.96
C LEU A 66 -11.75 8.55 4.36
N TYR A 67 -11.32 9.53 5.12
CA TYR A 67 -9.93 9.72 5.53
C TYR A 67 -9.35 8.53 6.28
N ASP A 68 -10.08 7.99 7.26
CA ASP A 68 -9.66 6.85 8.06
C ASP A 68 -9.41 5.59 7.21
N ILE A 69 -10.30 5.31 6.26
CA ILE A 69 -10.16 4.17 5.34
C ILE A 69 -8.98 4.38 4.39
N ARG A 70 -8.81 5.59 3.86
CA ARG A 70 -7.65 5.93 3.04
C ARG A 70 -6.34 5.76 3.82
N MET A 71 -6.31 6.20 5.07
CA MET A 71 -5.13 6.07 5.93
C MET A 71 -4.84 4.63 6.33
N GLU A 72 -5.85 3.80 6.53
CA GLU A 72 -5.68 2.35 6.78
C GLU A 72 -5.00 1.68 5.58
N ASN A 73 -5.48 1.95 4.37
CA ASN A 73 -4.87 1.42 3.16
C ASN A 73 -3.44 1.94 2.96
N ALA A 74 -3.20 3.22 3.23
CA ALA A 74 -1.87 3.81 3.18
C ALA A 74 -0.92 3.15 4.19
N ALA A 75 -1.40 2.81 5.38
CA ALA A 75 -0.61 2.11 6.40
C ALA A 75 -0.21 0.69 5.95
N ILE A 76 -1.11 -0.04 5.29
CA ILE A 76 -0.82 -1.36 4.72
C ILE A 76 0.23 -1.25 3.61
N ILE A 77 0.08 -0.28 2.71
CA ILE A 77 1.07 -0.01 1.66
C ILE A 77 2.44 0.26 2.26
N ARG A 78 2.50 1.12 3.28
CA ARG A 78 3.75 1.49 3.95
C ARG A 78 4.44 0.28 4.58
N LYS A 79 3.67 -0.60 5.23
CA LYS A 79 4.19 -1.84 5.80
C LYS A 79 4.75 -2.75 4.70
N SER A 80 3.98 -2.99 3.65
CA SER A 80 4.37 -3.88 2.54
C SER A 80 5.61 -3.35 1.81
N ALA A 81 5.69 -2.05 1.57
CA ALA A 81 6.86 -1.42 0.96
C ALA A 81 8.11 -1.59 1.82
N ARG A 82 7.99 -1.39 3.14
CA ARG A 82 9.10 -1.60 4.08
C ARG A 82 9.55 -3.06 4.10
N ASP A 83 8.62 -3.99 4.21
CA ASP A 83 8.93 -5.41 4.22
C ASP A 83 9.61 -5.83 2.92
N LEU A 84 9.09 -5.35 1.79
CA LEU A 84 9.68 -5.59 0.48
C LEU A 84 11.10 -4.99 0.36
N MET A 85 11.31 -3.79 0.89
CA MET A 85 12.62 -3.13 0.92
C MET A 85 13.67 -3.98 1.67
N LEU A 86 13.25 -4.69 2.71
CA LEU A 86 14.14 -5.46 3.58
C LEU A 86 14.34 -6.91 3.15
N GLN A 87 13.61 -7.40 2.16
CA GLN A 87 13.69 -8.81 1.72
C GLN A 87 15.04 -9.20 1.11
N ASN A 88 15.86 -8.24 0.70
CA ASN A 88 17.22 -8.54 0.27
C ASN A 88 18.02 -9.28 1.34
N HIS A 89 17.77 -9.00 2.63
CA HIS A 89 18.43 -9.67 3.74
C HIS A 89 18.04 -11.15 3.84
N SER A 90 16.76 -11.47 3.65
CA SER A 90 16.29 -12.87 3.65
C SER A 90 16.80 -13.63 2.43
N LEU A 91 16.78 -13.00 1.26
CA LEU A 91 17.33 -13.59 0.03
C LEU A 91 18.82 -13.91 0.17
N GLU A 92 19.58 -13.00 0.74
CA GLU A 92 21.01 -13.18 0.98
C GLU A 92 21.26 -14.28 2.03
N MET A 93 20.51 -14.26 3.13
CA MET A 93 20.63 -15.24 4.21
C MET A 93 20.41 -16.67 3.70
N PHE A 94 19.44 -16.88 2.82
CA PHE A 94 19.09 -18.19 2.27
C PHE A 94 19.84 -18.53 0.96
N GLY A 95 20.83 -17.71 0.59
CA GLY A 95 21.76 -18.04 -0.51
C GLY A 95 21.19 -17.84 -1.92
N PHE A 96 20.27 -16.91 -2.11
CA PHE A 96 19.76 -16.60 -3.44
C PHE A 96 20.90 -16.09 -4.35
N GLU A 97 21.11 -16.78 -5.46
CA GLU A 97 22.25 -16.55 -6.36
C GLU A 97 22.23 -15.17 -7.02
N TYR A 98 21.03 -14.62 -7.29
CA TYR A 98 20.87 -13.37 -8.04
C TYR A 98 20.43 -12.20 -7.15
N VAL A 99 20.83 -12.20 -5.88
CA VAL A 99 20.40 -11.18 -4.89
C VAL A 99 20.74 -9.75 -5.31
N GLU A 100 21.77 -9.56 -6.12
CA GLU A 100 22.19 -8.25 -6.65
C GLU A 100 21.10 -7.57 -7.48
N TYR A 101 20.25 -8.33 -8.18
CA TYR A 101 19.12 -7.76 -8.93
C TYR A 101 18.08 -7.11 -8.02
N TYR A 102 18.05 -7.47 -6.75
CA TYR A 102 17.10 -6.91 -5.79
C TYR A 102 17.35 -5.41 -5.52
N SER A 103 18.55 -4.90 -5.78
CA SER A 103 18.83 -3.47 -5.68
C SER A 103 17.91 -2.63 -6.58
N MET A 104 17.50 -3.17 -7.72
CA MET A 104 16.56 -2.50 -8.63
C MET A 104 15.17 -2.35 -8.01
N VAL A 105 14.71 -3.34 -7.23
CA VAL A 105 13.45 -3.25 -6.47
C VAL A 105 13.53 -2.12 -5.46
N ARG A 106 14.62 -2.03 -4.73
CA ARG A 106 14.83 -0.98 -3.73
C ARG A 106 14.85 0.41 -4.37
N ASP A 107 15.46 0.55 -5.53
CA ASP A 107 15.47 1.81 -6.28
C ASP A 107 14.06 2.23 -6.70
N LEU A 108 13.25 1.29 -7.19
CA LEU A 108 11.85 1.56 -7.55
C LEU A 108 11.01 1.90 -6.31
N ILE A 109 11.26 1.28 -5.16
CA ILE A 109 10.55 1.61 -3.91
C ILE A 109 10.89 3.05 -3.47
N GLU A 110 12.12 3.51 -3.65
CA GLU A 110 12.47 4.91 -3.36
C GLU A 110 11.71 5.90 -4.26
N GLU A 111 11.56 5.60 -5.53
CA GLU A 111 10.72 6.40 -6.44
C GLU A 111 9.23 6.34 -6.03
N TYR A 112 8.76 5.16 -5.68
CA TYR A 112 7.39 4.95 -5.18
C TYR A 112 7.13 5.76 -3.91
N ARG A 113 8.09 5.81 -3.00
CA ARG A 113 8.00 6.56 -1.74
C ARG A 113 7.68 8.03 -1.97
N LEU A 114 8.34 8.68 -2.91
CA LEU A 114 8.10 10.09 -3.22
C LEU A 114 6.69 10.33 -3.76
N LEU A 115 6.22 9.44 -4.64
CA LEU A 115 4.86 9.50 -5.17
C LEU A 115 3.81 9.20 -4.08
N PHE A 116 4.13 8.27 -3.17
CA PHE A 116 3.27 7.94 -2.03
C PHE A 116 3.07 9.13 -1.09
N LEU A 117 4.13 9.86 -0.77
CA LEU A 117 4.05 11.05 0.07
C LEU A 117 3.12 12.11 -0.54
N ASP A 118 3.23 12.36 -1.83
CA ASP A 118 2.35 13.29 -2.55
C ASP A 118 0.90 12.82 -2.54
N TRP A 119 0.69 11.53 -2.73
CA TRP A 119 -0.65 10.93 -2.74
C TRP A 119 -1.34 11.07 -1.38
N VAL A 120 -0.65 10.73 -0.29
CA VAL A 120 -1.18 10.86 1.08
C VAL A 120 -1.44 12.32 1.44
N ALA A 121 -0.56 13.23 1.02
CA ALA A 121 -0.73 14.67 1.27
C ALA A 121 -2.02 15.24 0.67
N GLY A 122 -2.55 14.60 -0.38
CA GLY A 122 -3.81 14.98 -1.01
C GLY A 122 -5.08 14.48 -0.29
N PHE A 123 -4.95 13.67 0.76
CA PHE A 123 -6.10 13.17 1.51
C PHE A 123 -6.73 14.30 2.32
N ASP A 124 -8.09 14.38 2.27
CA ASP A 124 -8.84 15.31 3.12
C ASP A 124 -9.01 14.72 4.52
N LYS A 125 -8.18 15.18 5.45
CA LYS A 125 -8.17 14.71 6.84
C LYS A 125 -9.43 15.06 7.64
N TRP A 126 -10.28 15.93 7.10
CA TRP A 126 -11.53 16.32 7.72
C TRP A 126 -12.72 15.51 7.21
N ASN A 127 -12.53 14.71 6.18
CA ASN A 127 -13.59 13.86 5.61
C ASN A 127 -13.70 12.53 6.36
N TYR A 128 -14.27 12.56 7.53
CA TYR A 128 -14.59 11.36 8.30
C TYR A 128 -15.92 11.51 9.04
N THR A 129 -16.56 10.38 9.36
CA THR A 129 -17.74 10.31 10.22
C THR A 129 -17.37 9.69 11.55
N VAL A 130 -17.96 10.22 12.64
CA VAL A 130 -17.73 9.65 13.97
C VAL A 130 -18.54 8.36 14.11
N ASP A 131 -17.85 7.29 14.44
CA ASP A 131 -18.47 6.02 14.79
C ASP A 131 -18.75 5.97 16.30
N ASN A 132 -20.01 5.98 16.67
CA ASN A 132 -20.44 5.92 18.07
C ASN A 132 -20.18 4.54 18.72
N TRP A 133 -19.91 3.53 17.90
CA TRP A 133 -19.50 2.22 18.38
C TRP A 133 -18.03 2.21 18.81
N GLY A 134 -17.23 3.13 18.25
CA GLY A 134 -15.86 3.40 18.69
C GLY A 134 -14.79 2.49 18.08
N LEU A 135 -15.14 1.66 17.09
CA LEU A 135 -14.19 0.76 16.45
C LEU A 135 -13.50 1.41 15.25
N PHE A 136 -14.22 2.20 14.48
CA PHE A 136 -13.77 2.67 13.16
C PHE A 136 -13.38 4.14 13.12
N ASN A 137 -13.29 4.81 14.27
CA ASN A 137 -12.87 6.20 14.31
C ASN A 137 -11.38 6.36 13.96
N PRO A 138 -11.00 7.49 13.33
CA PRO A 138 -9.60 7.83 13.17
C PRO A 138 -8.87 7.92 14.51
N PRO A 139 -7.55 7.75 14.55
CA PRO A 139 -6.76 7.94 15.76
C PRO A 139 -7.05 9.30 16.43
N GLY A 140 -7.30 9.30 17.73
CA GLY A 140 -7.60 10.49 18.51
C GLY A 140 -9.06 10.94 18.50
N VAL A 141 -9.93 10.23 17.76
CA VAL A 141 -11.37 10.50 17.73
C VAL A 141 -12.10 9.46 18.55
N GLY A 142 -12.79 9.90 19.60
CA GLY A 142 -13.62 9.02 20.45
C GLY A 142 -15.06 8.88 19.93
N PRO A 143 -15.81 7.88 20.46
CA PRO A 143 -17.17 7.56 19.96
C PRO A 143 -18.21 8.63 20.25
N PHE A 144 -17.90 9.58 21.14
CA PHE A 144 -18.80 10.67 21.50
C PHE A 144 -18.28 12.04 21.03
N ASP A 145 -17.21 12.06 20.26
CA ASP A 145 -16.68 13.30 19.70
C ASP A 145 -17.60 13.83 18.61
N ILE A 146 -17.55 15.14 18.40
CA ILE A 146 -18.30 15.81 17.34
C ILE A 146 -17.47 15.69 16.05
N GLY A 147 -18.13 15.22 14.99
CA GLY A 147 -17.49 15.11 13.68
C GLY A 147 -17.23 16.49 13.02
N PRO A 148 -16.40 16.52 11.98
CA PRO A 148 -16.01 17.77 11.32
C PRO A 148 -17.16 18.50 10.63
N ASP A 149 -18.24 17.81 10.26
CA ASP A 149 -19.42 18.37 9.58
C ASP A 149 -20.52 18.82 10.55
N TYR A 150 -20.23 18.83 11.85
CA TYR A 150 -21.22 19.23 12.85
C TYR A 150 -21.49 20.73 12.75
N ASN A 151 -22.66 21.07 12.25
CA ASN A 151 -23.23 22.40 12.35
C ASN A 151 -24.13 22.44 13.61
N GLY A 152 -23.81 23.28 14.59
CA GLY A 152 -24.50 23.37 15.87
C GLY A 152 -26.04 23.60 15.84
N ASP A 153 -26.61 23.56 14.65
CA ASP A 153 -28.04 23.81 14.40
C ASP A 153 -28.91 22.55 14.37
N ASP A 154 -28.35 21.36 14.62
CA ASP A 154 -29.07 20.07 14.59
C ASP A 154 -29.65 19.65 15.94
N PHE A 155 -29.91 20.60 16.82
CA PHE A 155 -30.62 20.36 18.08
C PHE A 155 -31.94 21.15 18.15
#